data_271396ee3c5d6cc6295ecbb236420c6c
#
_entry.id   271396ee3c5d6cc6295ecbb236420c6c
#
_cell.length_a   1.000
_cell.length_b   1.000
_cell.length_c   1.000
_cell.angle_alpha   90.00
_cell.angle_beta   90.00
_cell.angle_gamma   90.00
#
_symmetry.space_group_name_H-M   'P 1'
#
loop_
_entity.id
_entity.type
_entity.pdbx_description
1 polymer ?
#
loop_
_entity_poly.entity_id
_entity_poly.type
_entity_poly.pdbx_seq_one_letter_code
_entity_poly.pdbx_strand_id
1 'polypeptide(L)'
;MAKYYATISGLPNIGVDDRKLPFSSELFVEELREVLTSGDFKLLEVLRWERENRFLIDYLESPEKALEATEQPQLLSYEEVATVMDALKKGTKFPKHHLPAYIIDFLKDFVVEKDEEDDLQDDEEEVRMWPLRLEDKLADYYYTKFALPARNHFVAEWSRLNLDIRNVFAAFTSCNLGWDPKDYIVGDSEVERKLKTSTATNFGLSEEEMEYIAALTSVQNETDITRRERMLDVLKWNWLEERVFDRTFNVETILAYYLQLRIIERWTELNEKTGEETFRSIVATLKKESNDSLNEFKRNQKK
;
A
#
# COMPACT_ATOMS: atom_id res chain seq x y z
N MET A 1 -27.38 20.28 -9.91
CA MET A 1 -27.80 19.04 -9.21
C MET A 1 -26.54 18.31 -8.78
N ALA A 2 -26.49 17.84 -7.55
CA ALA A 2 -25.40 17.03 -7.08
C ALA A 2 -25.29 15.72 -7.88
N LYS A 3 -24.14 15.45 -8.47
CA LYS A 3 -23.94 14.42 -9.50
C LYS A 3 -24.18 12.99 -9.00
N TYR A 4 -23.91 12.74 -7.70
CA TYR A 4 -23.95 11.40 -7.10
C TYR A 4 -24.89 11.31 -5.88
N TYR A 5 -25.91 12.15 -5.83
CA TYR A 5 -26.84 12.22 -4.69
C TYR A 5 -27.45 10.85 -4.33
N ALA A 6 -28.01 10.16 -5.31
CA ALA A 6 -28.70 8.88 -5.08
C ALA A 6 -27.73 7.81 -4.52
N THR A 7 -26.55 7.72 -5.08
CA THR A 7 -25.52 6.76 -4.64
C THR A 7 -25.08 7.07 -3.21
N ILE A 8 -24.69 8.31 -2.94
CA ILE A 8 -24.15 8.70 -1.62
C ILE A 8 -25.22 8.59 -0.53
N SER A 9 -26.46 8.98 -0.82
CA SER A 9 -27.56 8.86 0.15
C SER A 9 -27.94 7.41 0.47
N GLY A 10 -27.60 6.47 -0.39
CA GLY A 10 -27.81 5.02 -0.20
C GLY A 10 -26.66 4.30 0.49
N LEU A 11 -25.53 4.97 0.72
CA LEU A 11 -24.39 4.32 1.38
C LEU A 11 -24.67 4.06 2.85
N PRO A 12 -24.42 2.85 3.36
CA PRO A 12 -24.46 2.55 4.77
C PRO A 12 -23.48 3.42 5.58
N ASN A 13 -23.86 3.80 6.78
CA ASN A 13 -22.91 4.42 7.70
C ASN A 13 -21.87 3.39 8.13
N ILE A 14 -20.61 3.78 8.11
CA ILE A 14 -19.48 2.99 8.57
C ILE A 14 -18.64 3.78 9.57
N GLY A 15 -18.02 3.08 10.51
CA GLY A 15 -17.15 3.66 11.53
C GLY A 15 -15.80 2.97 11.54
N VAL A 16 -14.77 3.71 11.95
CA VAL A 16 -13.40 3.19 12.01
C VAL A 16 -13.26 1.93 12.88
N ASP A 17 -14.12 1.75 13.87
CA ASP A 17 -14.11 0.60 14.79
C ASP A 17 -15.04 -0.56 14.35
N ASP A 18 -15.64 -0.47 13.19
CA ASP A 18 -16.51 -1.51 12.69
C ASP A 18 -15.73 -2.81 12.45
N ARG A 19 -16.33 -3.92 12.90
CA ARG A 19 -15.74 -5.27 12.76
C ARG A 19 -16.35 -6.07 11.61
N LYS A 20 -17.31 -5.49 10.92
CA LYS A 20 -17.99 -6.10 9.77
C LYS A 20 -18.21 -5.03 8.72
N LEU A 21 -17.97 -5.41 7.48
CA LEU A 21 -18.25 -4.58 6.33
C LEU A 21 -19.69 -4.80 5.87
N PRO A 22 -20.40 -3.76 5.40
CA PRO A 22 -21.68 -3.92 4.72
C PRO A 22 -21.53 -4.67 3.39
N PHE A 23 -20.41 -4.45 2.70
CA PHE A 23 -19.97 -5.10 1.46
C PHE A 23 -18.44 -4.90 1.31
N SER A 24 -17.81 -5.68 0.44
CA SER A 24 -16.36 -5.55 0.17
C SER A 24 -16.06 -4.31 -0.65
N SER A 25 -14.84 -3.79 -0.52
CA SER A 25 -14.38 -2.67 -1.35
C SER A 25 -14.42 -2.99 -2.84
N GLU A 26 -14.21 -4.25 -3.22
CA GLU A 26 -14.25 -4.69 -4.62
C GLU A 26 -15.68 -4.72 -5.18
N LEU A 27 -16.64 -5.22 -4.42
CA LEU A 27 -18.06 -5.15 -4.82
C LEU A 27 -18.48 -3.69 -5.00
N PHE A 28 -18.01 -2.81 -4.13
CA PHE A 28 -18.26 -1.38 -4.27
C PHE A 28 -17.67 -0.79 -5.56
N VAL A 29 -16.46 -1.20 -5.92
CA VAL A 29 -15.82 -0.77 -7.19
C VAL A 29 -16.61 -1.25 -8.41
N GLU A 30 -17.14 -2.48 -8.39
CA GLU A 30 -18.00 -2.99 -9.47
C GLU A 30 -19.26 -2.13 -9.64
N GLU A 31 -19.96 -1.82 -8.55
CA GLU A 31 -21.12 -0.92 -8.57
C GLU A 31 -20.76 0.49 -9.08
N LEU A 32 -19.62 1.03 -8.65
CA LEU A 32 -19.14 2.34 -9.07
C LEU A 32 -18.80 2.41 -10.56
N ARG A 33 -18.49 1.31 -11.20
CA ARG A 33 -18.21 1.25 -12.64
C ARG A 33 -19.41 1.66 -13.48
N GLU A 34 -20.62 1.37 -13.01
CA GLU A 34 -21.87 1.75 -13.68
C GLU A 34 -22.32 3.17 -13.32
N VAL A 35 -21.92 3.67 -12.16
CA VAL A 35 -22.40 4.94 -11.60
C VAL A 35 -21.49 6.12 -11.95
N LEU A 36 -20.16 5.91 -11.88
CA LEU A 36 -19.19 6.97 -12.11
C LEU A 36 -19.01 7.27 -13.59
N THR A 37 -18.75 8.55 -13.89
CA THR A 37 -18.25 8.88 -15.24
C THR A 37 -16.88 8.26 -15.45
N SER A 38 -16.49 8.02 -16.70
CA SER A 38 -15.16 7.49 -17.03
C SER A 38 -14.01 8.33 -16.47
N GLY A 39 -14.19 9.64 -16.37
CA GLY A 39 -13.20 10.54 -15.77
C GLY A 39 -13.09 10.37 -14.26
N ASP A 40 -14.24 10.25 -13.57
CA ASP A 40 -14.27 10.06 -12.11
C ASP A 40 -13.84 8.64 -11.73
N PHE A 41 -14.13 7.63 -12.56
CA PHE A 41 -13.66 6.26 -12.34
C PHE A 41 -12.12 6.16 -12.42
N LYS A 42 -11.48 6.93 -13.32
CA LYS A 42 -10.02 7.03 -13.39
C LYS A 42 -9.40 7.59 -12.11
N LEU A 43 -10.09 8.45 -11.36
CA LEU A 43 -9.61 8.93 -10.07
C LEU A 43 -9.56 7.78 -9.04
N LEU A 44 -10.58 6.92 -9.04
CA LEU A 44 -10.59 5.71 -8.23
C LEU A 44 -9.43 4.75 -8.63
N GLU A 45 -9.19 4.59 -9.94
CA GLU A 45 -8.07 3.76 -10.42
C GLU A 45 -6.73 4.29 -9.92
N VAL A 46 -6.50 5.63 -9.88
CA VAL A 46 -5.26 6.21 -9.33
C VAL A 46 -5.03 5.71 -7.90
N LEU A 47 -6.06 5.74 -7.05
CA LEU A 47 -5.97 5.28 -5.65
C LEU A 47 -5.74 3.76 -5.55
N ARG A 48 -6.27 2.98 -6.48
CA ARG A 48 -6.12 1.52 -6.50
C ARG A 48 -4.72 1.08 -6.93
N TRP A 49 -4.07 1.82 -7.83
CA TRP A 49 -2.74 1.50 -8.33
C TRP A 49 -1.66 1.47 -7.25
N GLU A 50 -1.84 2.18 -6.13
CA GLU A 50 -0.91 2.10 -4.99
C GLU A 50 -0.73 0.67 -4.49
N ARG A 51 -1.83 -0.09 -4.39
CA ARG A 51 -1.81 -1.51 -3.99
C ARG A 51 -1.21 -2.41 -5.07
N GLU A 52 -1.51 -2.13 -6.32
CA GLU A 52 -1.04 -2.92 -7.46
C GLU A 52 0.49 -2.88 -7.60
N ASN A 53 1.13 -1.81 -7.12
CA ASN A 53 2.59 -1.68 -7.14
C ASN A 53 3.29 -2.83 -6.41
N ARG A 54 2.72 -3.35 -5.31
CA ARG A 54 3.26 -4.50 -4.59
C ARG A 54 3.30 -5.74 -5.48
N PHE A 55 2.24 -6.02 -6.21
CA PHE A 55 2.18 -7.16 -7.13
C PHE A 55 3.19 -7.04 -8.27
N LEU A 56 3.47 -5.81 -8.74
CA LEU A 56 4.51 -5.60 -9.73
C LEU A 56 5.89 -5.94 -9.17
N ILE A 57 6.22 -5.50 -7.95
CA ILE A 57 7.48 -5.83 -7.29
C ILE A 57 7.61 -7.35 -7.09
N ASP A 58 6.60 -8.00 -6.49
CA ASP A 58 6.56 -9.44 -6.29
C ASP A 58 6.82 -10.21 -7.60
N TYR A 59 6.22 -9.75 -8.71
CA TYR A 59 6.42 -10.34 -10.02
C TYR A 59 7.84 -10.13 -10.56
N LEU A 60 8.41 -8.95 -10.40
CA LEU A 60 9.76 -8.65 -10.89
C LEU A 60 10.84 -9.41 -10.09
N GLU A 61 10.63 -9.63 -8.80
CA GLU A 61 11.53 -10.39 -7.93
C GLU A 61 11.41 -11.91 -8.13
N SER A 62 10.19 -12.42 -8.24
CA SER A 62 9.93 -13.85 -8.36
C SER A 62 8.67 -14.14 -9.18
N PRO A 63 8.74 -14.14 -10.53
CA PRO A 63 7.57 -14.32 -11.39
C PRO A 63 6.77 -15.60 -11.09
N GLU A 64 7.45 -16.72 -10.83
CA GLU A 64 6.81 -18.00 -10.54
C GLU A 64 5.95 -17.93 -9.27
N LYS A 65 6.50 -17.36 -8.19
CA LYS A 65 5.79 -17.22 -6.92
C LYS A 65 4.62 -16.24 -7.02
N ALA A 66 4.79 -15.15 -7.78
CA ALA A 66 3.73 -14.17 -8.00
C ALA A 66 2.54 -14.77 -8.76
N LEU A 67 2.81 -15.61 -9.76
CA LEU A 67 1.76 -16.30 -10.53
C LEU A 67 1.01 -17.37 -9.72
N GLU A 68 1.66 -18.00 -8.74
CA GLU A 68 1.08 -19.01 -7.85
C GLU A 68 0.45 -18.44 -6.59
N ALA A 69 0.63 -17.14 -6.34
CA ALA A 69 0.11 -16.48 -5.14
C ALA A 69 -1.42 -16.53 -5.09
N THR A 70 -1.97 -16.72 -3.88
CA THR A 70 -3.43 -16.77 -3.66
C THR A 70 -4.08 -15.42 -3.97
N GLU A 71 -3.42 -14.32 -3.60
CA GLU A 71 -3.86 -12.98 -3.89
C GLU A 71 -3.29 -12.54 -5.24
N GLN A 72 -4.16 -12.13 -6.15
CA GLN A 72 -3.79 -11.72 -7.50
C GLN A 72 -4.10 -10.23 -7.73
N PRO A 73 -3.36 -9.54 -8.60
CA PRO A 73 -3.64 -8.16 -8.95
C PRO A 73 -4.99 -8.04 -9.68
N GLN A 74 -5.60 -6.87 -9.56
CA GLN A 74 -6.90 -6.59 -10.17
C GLN A 74 -6.82 -5.63 -11.36
N LEU A 75 -5.83 -4.75 -11.36
CA LEU A 75 -5.58 -3.78 -12.44
C LEU A 75 -4.31 -4.15 -13.22
N LEU A 76 -3.31 -4.71 -12.54
CA LEU A 76 -2.05 -5.11 -13.16
C LEU A 76 -2.23 -6.46 -13.87
N SER A 77 -1.80 -6.54 -15.13
CA SER A 77 -1.69 -7.80 -15.86
C SER A 77 -0.23 -8.23 -15.98
N TYR A 78 0.13 -9.36 -15.39
CA TYR A 78 1.48 -9.92 -15.51
C TYR A 78 1.87 -10.22 -16.94
N GLU A 79 0.88 -10.64 -17.80
CA GLU A 79 1.11 -10.87 -19.21
C GLU A 79 1.46 -9.57 -19.96
N GLU A 80 0.77 -8.46 -19.65
CA GLU A 80 1.11 -7.15 -20.22
C GLU A 80 2.50 -6.69 -19.75
N VAL A 81 2.85 -6.87 -18.48
CA VAL A 81 4.18 -6.56 -17.94
C VAL A 81 5.26 -7.35 -18.67
N ALA A 82 5.11 -8.68 -18.78
CA ALA A 82 6.06 -9.54 -19.49
C ALA A 82 6.24 -9.12 -20.95
N THR A 83 5.13 -8.82 -21.64
CA THR A 83 5.14 -8.42 -23.06
C THR A 83 5.82 -7.05 -23.25
N VAL A 84 5.57 -6.09 -22.35
CA VAL A 84 6.24 -4.78 -22.38
C VAL A 84 7.74 -4.91 -22.10
N MET A 85 8.14 -5.72 -21.11
CA MET A 85 9.55 -5.97 -20.80
C MET A 85 10.29 -6.62 -21.98
N ASP A 86 9.66 -7.60 -22.64
CA ASP A 86 10.24 -8.22 -23.86
C ASP A 86 10.41 -7.22 -25.00
N ALA A 87 9.42 -6.36 -25.21
CA ALA A 87 9.50 -5.28 -26.21
C ALA A 87 10.60 -4.26 -25.87
N LEU A 88 10.79 -3.93 -24.59
CA LEU A 88 11.87 -3.03 -24.12
C LEU A 88 13.25 -3.63 -24.41
N LYS A 89 13.47 -4.89 -24.03
CA LYS A 89 14.74 -5.61 -24.29
C LYS A 89 15.08 -5.72 -25.79
N LYS A 90 14.07 -5.90 -26.62
CA LYS A 90 14.25 -6.02 -28.09
C LYS A 90 14.29 -4.68 -28.83
N GLY A 91 14.05 -3.55 -28.15
CA GLY A 91 13.93 -2.24 -28.76
C GLY A 91 12.79 -2.13 -29.79
N THR A 92 11.71 -2.92 -29.61
CA THR A 92 10.56 -2.96 -30.52
C THR A 92 9.43 -2.04 -30.03
N LYS A 93 8.43 -1.78 -30.89
CA LYS A 93 7.26 -1.02 -30.48
C LYS A 93 6.45 -1.78 -29.43
N PHE A 94 5.97 -1.03 -28.44
CA PHE A 94 5.08 -1.59 -27.42
C PHE A 94 3.78 -2.11 -28.04
N PRO A 95 3.32 -3.31 -27.63
CA PRO A 95 1.98 -3.76 -27.94
C PRO A 95 0.94 -2.86 -27.25
N LYS A 96 -0.32 -3.02 -27.60
CA LYS A 96 -1.40 -2.34 -26.88
C LYS A 96 -1.46 -2.86 -25.46
N HIS A 97 -1.41 -1.98 -24.48
CA HIS A 97 -1.45 -2.29 -23.04
C HIS A 97 -2.35 -1.29 -22.28
N HIS A 98 -2.73 -1.66 -21.07
CA HIS A 98 -3.53 -0.81 -20.17
C HIS A 98 -2.69 -0.25 -19.01
N LEU A 99 -1.40 -0.59 -18.94
CA LEU A 99 -0.50 -0.14 -17.89
C LEU A 99 -0.36 1.39 -17.90
N PRO A 100 -0.41 2.07 -16.75
CA PRO A 100 -0.16 3.50 -16.64
C PRO A 100 1.25 3.89 -17.10
N ALA A 101 1.41 5.13 -17.55
CA ALA A 101 2.68 5.63 -18.07
C ALA A 101 3.82 5.52 -17.06
N TYR A 102 3.55 5.75 -15.75
CA TYR A 102 4.59 5.65 -14.72
C TYR A 102 5.17 4.23 -14.60
N ILE A 103 4.36 3.18 -14.80
CA ILE A 103 4.84 1.79 -14.81
C ILE A 103 5.73 1.55 -16.02
N ILE A 104 5.33 2.06 -17.19
CA ILE A 104 6.16 1.92 -18.40
C ILE A 104 7.52 2.61 -18.22
N ASP A 105 7.52 3.80 -17.64
CA ASP A 105 8.76 4.54 -17.39
C ASP A 105 9.64 3.82 -16.35
N PHE A 106 9.04 3.29 -15.29
CA PHE A 106 9.73 2.46 -14.31
C PHE A 106 10.34 1.18 -14.93
N LEU A 107 9.56 0.46 -15.76
CA LEU A 107 10.04 -0.75 -16.44
C LEU A 107 11.17 -0.49 -17.43
N LYS A 108 11.17 0.67 -18.11
CA LYS A 108 12.30 1.09 -18.96
C LYS A 108 13.59 1.18 -18.17
N ASP A 109 13.56 1.91 -17.06
CA ASP A 109 14.73 2.07 -16.22
C ASP A 109 15.17 0.74 -15.60
N PHE A 110 14.19 -0.09 -15.16
CA PHE A 110 14.45 -1.41 -14.61
C PHE A 110 15.17 -2.34 -15.60
N VAL A 111 14.76 -2.35 -16.89
CA VAL A 111 15.39 -3.20 -17.91
C VAL A 111 16.80 -2.73 -18.23
N VAL A 112 17.03 -1.41 -18.37
CA VAL A 112 18.36 -0.85 -18.66
C VAL A 112 19.35 -1.20 -17.54
N GLU A 113 18.94 -1.03 -16.29
CA GLU A 113 19.81 -1.27 -15.15
C GLU A 113 20.12 -2.76 -14.96
N LYS A 114 19.17 -3.65 -15.26
CA LYS A 114 19.41 -5.10 -15.22
C LYS A 114 20.36 -5.58 -16.32
N ASP A 115 20.28 -4.98 -17.50
CA ASP A 115 21.21 -5.30 -18.59
C ASP A 115 22.64 -4.81 -18.24
N GLU A 116 22.80 -3.66 -17.54
CA GLU A 116 24.10 -3.18 -17.05
C GLU A 116 24.68 -4.07 -15.94
N GLU A 117 23.85 -4.66 -15.07
CA GLU A 117 24.28 -5.60 -14.03
C GLU A 117 24.74 -6.94 -14.63
N ASP A 118 24.06 -7.46 -15.64
CA ASP A 118 24.43 -8.71 -16.32
C ASP A 118 25.77 -8.58 -17.09
N ASP A 119 26.10 -7.38 -17.59
CA ASP A 119 27.37 -7.10 -18.26
C ASP A 119 28.58 -6.96 -17.32
N LEU A 120 28.35 -6.73 -16.01
CA LEU A 120 29.39 -6.51 -15.00
C LEU A 120 29.77 -7.76 -14.20
N GLN A 121 29.27 -8.95 -14.54
CA GLN A 121 29.49 -10.20 -13.78
C GLN A 121 30.91 -10.76 -13.77
N ASP A 122 31.94 -10.06 -14.26
CA ASP A 122 33.30 -10.60 -14.33
C ASP A 122 34.30 -10.04 -13.31
N ASP A 123 34.00 -9.01 -12.49
CA ASP A 123 34.95 -8.54 -11.47
C ASP A 123 34.24 -7.95 -10.24
N GLU A 124 34.38 -8.68 -9.09
CA GLU A 124 34.17 -8.26 -7.70
C GLU A 124 32.71 -7.97 -7.28
N GLU A 125 32.25 -8.72 -6.24
CA GLU A 125 31.07 -8.53 -5.41
C GLU A 125 30.99 -7.12 -4.76
N GLU A 126 30.99 -6.05 -5.51
CA GLU A 126 30.32 -4.84 -5.08
C GLU A 126 28.84 -5.04 -5.40
N VAL A 127 28.09 -5.54 -4.41
CA VAL A 127 26.64 -5.38 -4.34
C VAL A 127 26.39 -3.88 -4.49
N ARG A 128 26.19 -3.43 -5.71
CA ARG A 128 25.67 -2.08 -5.99
C ARG A 128 24.26 -2.05 -5.40
N MET A 129 24.22 -1.71 -4.12
CA MET A 129 22.96 -1.33 -3.49
C MET A 129 22.44 -0.14 -4.29
N TRP A 130 21.32 -0.34 -4.97
CA TRP A 130 20.54 0.73 -5.55
C TRP A 130 20.41 1.85 -4.52
N PRO A 131 20.59 3.13 -4.88
CA PRO A 131 20.38 4.23 -3.92
C PRO A 131 18.98 4.23 -3.31
N LEU A 132 17.99 3.66 -4.02
CA LEU A 132 16.65 3.35 -3.52
C LEU A 132 16.36 1.87 -3.81
N ARG A 133 15.70 1.18 -2.89
CA ARG A 133 15.15 -0.16 -3.15
C ARG A 133 14.19 -0.10 -4.33
N LEU A 134 13.98 -1.25 -4.99
CA LEU A 134 13.06 -1.35 -6.13
C LEU A 134 11.66 -0.82 -5.80
N GLU A 135 11.16 -1.15 -4.61
CA GLU A 135 9.88 -0.65 -4.07
C GLU A 135 9.88 0.88 -3.91
N ASP A 136 10.97 1.47 -3.38
CA ASP A 136 11.10 2.90 -3.17
C ASP A 136 11.17 3.65 -4.50
N LYS A 137 11.84 3.08 -5.48
CA LYS A 137 11.91 3.61 -6.83
C LYS A 137 10.54 3.58 -7.51
N LEU A 138 9.82 2.45 -7.43
CA LEU A 138 8.45 2.37 -7.96
C LEU A 138 7.51 3.34 -7.24
N ALA A 139 7.66 3.50 -5.94
CA ALA A 139 6.89 4.49 -5.17
C ALA A 139 7.19 5.92 -5.65
N ASP A 140 8.46 6.26 -5.94
CA ASP A 140 8.81 7.57 -6.50
C ASP A 140 8.09 7.81 -7.83
N TYR A 141 8.10 6.84 -8.74
CA TYR A 141 7.37 6.94 -10.00
C TYR A 141 5.85 7.09 -9.79
N TYR A 142 5.26 6.31 -8.91
CA TYR A 142 3.83 6.38 -8.60
C TYR A 142 3.45 7.75 -8.04
N TYR A 143 4.14 8.21 -6.98
CA TYR A 143 3.78 9.47 -6.33
C TYR A 143 4.12 10.67 -7.21
N THR A 144 5.33 10.77 -7.73
CA THR A 144 5.80 11.99 -8.42
C THR A 144 5.25 12.14 -9.83
N LYS A 145 5.03 11.04 -10.57
CA LYS A 145 4.61 11.08 -11.97
C LYS A 145 3.12 10.76 -12.19
N PHE A 146 2.43 10.18 -11.21
CA PHE A 146 1.05 9.72 -11.42
C PHE A 146 0.05 10.24 -10.38
N ALA A 147 0.29 10.04 -9.10
CA ALA A 147 -0.68 10.32 -8.07
C ALA A 147 -0.74 11.79 -7.64
N LEU A 148 0.42 12.43 -7.37
CA LEU A 148 0.49 13.85 -7.01
C LEU A 148 0.08 14.79 -8.16
N PRO A 149 0.41 14.51 -9.45
CA PRO A 149 -0.05 15.32 -10.57
C PRO A 149 -1.53 15.13 -10.93
N ALA A 150 -2.28 14.29 -10.19
CA ALA A 150 -3.70 14.09 -10.45
C ALA A 150 -4.47 15.43 -10.44
N ARG A 151 -5.36 15.61 -11.42
CA ARG A 151 -6.15 16.85 -11.55
C ARG A 151 -7.15 17.07 -10.41
N ASN A 152 -7.55 16.01 -9.75
CA ASN A 152 -8.44 16.07 -8.60
C ASN A 152 -7.63 16.35 -7.34
N HIS A 153 -7.95 17.44 -6.65
CA HIS A 153 -7.22 17.91 -5.48
C HIS A 153 -7.29 16.91 -4.31
N PHE A 154 -8.42 16.26 -4.09
CA PHE A 154 -8.58 15.25 -3.05
C PHE A 154 -7.63 14.05 -3.26
N VAL A 155 -7.53 13.54 -4.50
CA VAL A 155 -6.63 12.43 -4.84
C VAL A 155 -5.16 12.85 -4.64
N ALA A 156 -4.79 14.05 -5.07
CA ALA A 156 -3.45 14.58 -4.89
C ALA A 156 -3.08 14.76 -3.41
N GLU A 157 -4.00 15.32 -2.60
CA GLU A 157 -3.80 15.50 -1.15
C GLU A 157 -3.73 14.17 -0.39
N TRP A 158 -4.60 13.20 -0.73
CA TRP A 158 -4.51 11.85 -0.17
C TRP A 158 -3.18 11.18 -0.49
N SER A 159 -2.71 11.32 -1.71
CA SER A 159 -1.41 10.80 -2.13
C SER A 159 -0.27 11.51 -1.39
N ARG A 160 -0.38 12.82 -1.17
CA ARG A 160 0.58 13.58 -0.36
C ARG A 160 0.63 13.06 1.07
N LEU A 161 -0.52 12.89 1.73
CA LEU A 161 -0.61 12.33 3.08
C LEU A 161 0.10 10.97 3.19
N ASN A 162 -0.15 10.06 2.23
CA ASN A 162 0.46 8.73 2.26
C ASN A 162 1.97 8.78 1.99
N LEU A 163 2.43 9.63 1.07
CA LEU A 163 3.85 9.85 0.82
C LEU A 163 4.55 10.44 2.06
N ASP A 164 3.94 11.41 2.71
CA ASP A 164 4.49 12.04 3.92
C ASP A 164 4.58 11.04 5.07
N ILE A 165 3.52 10.24 5.31
CA ILE A 165 3.55 9.14 6.29
C ILE A 165 4.72 8.21 6.00
N ARG A 166 4.83 7.73 4.76
CA ARG A 166 5.90 6.83 4.33
C ARG A 166 7.28 7.42 4.58
N ASN A 167 7.51 8.65 4.14
CA ASN A 167 8.80 9.32 4.23
C ASN A 167 9.18 9.67 5.67
N VAL A 168 8.25 10.11 6.51
CA VAL A 168 8.47 10.37 7.93
C VAL A 168 8.90 9.09 8.65
N PHE A 169 8.22 7.95 8.41
CA PHE A 169 8.62 6.68 9.02
C PHE A 169 9.95 6.15 8.47
N ALA A 170 10.24 6.35 7.18
CA ALA A 170 11.55 6.03 6.59
C ALA A 170 12.65 6.86 7.26
N ALA A 171 12.45 8.16 7.46
CA ALA A 171 13.39 9.04 8.12
C ALA A 171 13.64 8.63 9.58
N PHE A 172 12.58 8.37 10.37
CA PHE A 172 12.73 7.88 11.75
C PHE A 172 13.49 6.55 11.81
N THR A 173 13.15 5.62 10.92
CA THR A 173 13.80 4.30 10.88
C THR A 173 15.27 4.43 10.52
N SER A 174 15.60 5.22 9.50
CA SER A 174 16.98 5.47 9.08
C SER A 174 17.81 6.11 10.20
N CYS A 175 17.26 7.13 10.88
CA CYS A 175 17.93 7.76 12.02
C CYS A 175 18.17 6.77 13.17
N ASN A 176 17.18 5.92 13.50
CA ASN A 176 17.31 4.94 14.58
C ASN A 176 18.33 3.83 14.28
N LEU A 177 18.48 3.46 13.00
CA LEU A 177 19.41 2.43 12.55
C LEU A 177 20.78 2.97 12.13
N GLY A 178 20.97 4.29 12.11
CA GLY A 178 22.18 4.94 11.66
C GLY A 178 22.41 4.85 10.15
N TRP A 179 21.34 4.73 9.36
CA TRP A 179 21.36 4.74 7.91
C TRP A 179 21.24 6.16 7.36
N ASP A 180 21.68 6.40 6.11
CA ASP A 180 21.45 7.70 5.46
C ASP A 180 19.97 7.82 5.02
N PRO A 181 19.20 8.77 5.55
CA PRO A 181 17.81 8.95 5.14
C PRO A 181 17.62 9.23 3.64
N LYS A 182 18.65 9.75 2.97
CA LYS A 182 18.61 10.07 1.53
C LYS A 182 18.31 8.83 0.67
N ASP A 183 18.74 7.64 1.13
CA ASP A 183 18.59 6.38 0.40
C ASP A 183 17.18 5.80 0.49
N TYR A 184 16.28 6.37 1.34
CA TYR A 184 14.97 5.79 1.62
C TYR A 184 13.80 6.77 1.42
N ILE A 185 14.09 8.06 1.28
CA ILE A 185 13.06 9.11 1.17
C ILE A 185 12.76 9.39 -0.29
N VAL A 186 11.52 9.20 -0.65
CA VAL A 186 10.96 9.38 -2.00
C VAL A 186 10.55 10.82 -2.23
N GLY A 187 10.85 11.36 -3.42
CA GLY A 187 10.52 12.72 -3.80
C GLY A 187 11.60 13.75 -3.47
N ASP A 188 11.38 15.01 -3.86
CA ASP A 188 12.37 16.09 -3.71
C ASP A 188 11.73 17.48 -3.42
N SER A 189 10.57 17.52 -2.75
CA SER A 189 9.98 18.78 -2.29
C SER A 189 10.75 19.35 -1.08
N GLU A 190 10.31 20.47 -0.54
CA GLU A 190 10.94 21.06 0.63
C GLU A 190 10.82 20.16 1.87
N VAL A 191 9.69 19.47 2.01
CA VAL A 191 9.45 18.51 3.11
C VAL A 191 10.44 17.35 3.01
N GLU A 192 10.58 16.72 1.85
CA GLU A 192 11.53 15.61 1.67
C GLU A 192 12.98 16.06 1.88
N ARG A 193 13.36 17.26 1.45
CA ARG A 193 14.72 17.78 1.71
C ARG A 193 14.99 17.95 3.21
N LYS A 194 14.01 18.43 3.98
CA LYS A 194 14.13 18.51 5.45
C LYS A 194 14.27 17.12 6.07
N LEU A 195 13.44 16.17 5.65
CA LEU A 195 13.52 14.77 6.11
C LEU A 195 14.88 14.12 5.80
N LYS A 196 15.47 14.43 4.64
CA LYS A 196 16.78 13.91 4.19
C LYS A 196 17.98 14.50 4.96
N THR A 197 17.85 15.67 5.60
CA THR A 197 18.99 16.41 6.11
C THR A 197 18.91 16.79 7.60
N SER A 198 17.71 16.85 8.17
CA SER A 198 17.51 17.33 9.54
C SER A 198 17.68 16.20 10.55
N THR A 199 18.33 16.52 11.67
CA THR A 199 18.48 15.64 12.85
C THR A 199 17.56 16.03 14.02
N ALA A 200 16.67 17.01 13.81
CA ALA A 200 15.71 17.42 14.84
C ALA A 200 14.61 16.35 15.03
N THR A 201 14.01 16.29 16.21
CA THR A 201 12.99 15.27 16.55
C THR A 201 11.78 15.27 15.61
N ASN A 202 11.41 16.44 15.08
CA ASN A 202 10.34 16.62 14.09
C ASN A 202 10.89 16.96 12.69
N PHE A 203 12.16 16.70 12.44
CA PHE A 203 12.88 17.03 11.21
C PHE A 203 12.85 18.53 10.84
N GLY A 204 12.57 19.42 11.80
CA GLY A 204 12.42 20.85 11.58
C GLY A 204 11.18 21.22 10.78
N LEU A 205 10.20 20.32 10.71
CA LEU A 205 8.90 20.56 10.09
C LEU A 205 7.95 21.24 11.07
N SER A 206 7.24 22.26 10.60
CA SER A 206 6.16 22.93 11.32
C SER A 206 4.80 22.33 10.95
N GLU A 207 3.77 22.61 11.77
CA GLU A 207 2.38 22.22 11.43
C GLU A 207 1.83 22.96 10.20
N GLU A 208 2.41 24.11 9.83
CA GLU A 208 2.06 24.81 8.59
C GLU A 208 2.56 24.05 7.34
N GLU A 209 3.68 23.32 7.46
CA GLU A 209 4.27 22.53 6.37
C GLU A 209 3.70 21.12 6.32
N MET A 210 3.35 20.57 7.48
CA MET A 210 2.75 19.22 7.61
C MET A 210 1.84 19.22 8.86
N GLU A 211 0.54 19.42 8.66
CA GLU A 211 -0.47 19.55 9.72
C GLU A 211 -0.50 18.36 10.71
N TYR A 212 -0.08 17.18 10.26
CA TYR A 212 -0.11 15.95 11.04
C TYR A 212 1.25 15.50 11.58
N ILE A 213 2.30 16.32 11.50
CA ILE A 213 3.66 15.92 11.97
C ILE A 213 3.71 15.57 13.46
N ALA A 214 2.96 16.28 14.30
CA ALA A 214 2.87 15.98 15.73
C ALA A 214 2.20 14.63 15.98
N ALA A 215 1.14 14.30 15.24
CA ALA A 215 0.47 13.02 15.31
C ALA A 215 1.39 11.89 14.85
N LEU A 216 2.13 12.03 13.73
CA LEU A 216 3.09 11.03 13.24
C LEU A 216 4.24 10.80 14.23
N THR A 217 4.73 11.85 14.87
CA THR A 217 5.75 11.71 15.92
C THR A 217 5.21 10.91 17.13
N SER A 218 3.96 11.16 17.50
CA SER A 218 3.29 10.37 18.56
C SER A 218 3.13 8.90 18.18
N VAL A 219 2.73 8.62 16.94
CA VAL A 219 2.62 7.25 16.40
C VAL A 219 3.96 6.54 16.41
N GLN A 220 5.05 7.22 16.03
CA GLN A 220 6.40 6.66 16.04
C GLN A 220 6.86 6.23 17.44
N ASN A 221 6.44 6.93 18.47
CA ASN A 221 6.79 6.63 19.86
C ASN A 221 5.96 5.45 20.44
N GLU A 222 4.92 4.98 19.76
CA GLU A 222 4.16 3.82 20.18
C GLU A 222 4.95 2.54 19.92
N THR A 223 5.11 1.70 20.93
CA THR A 223 5.88 0.46 20.88
C THR A 223 5.07 -0.75 20.44
N ASP A 224 3.78 -0.73 20.72
CA ASP A 224 2.85 -1.77 20.24
C ASP A 224 2.54 -1.56 18.77
N ILE A 225 2.98 -2.52 17.92
CA ILE A 225 2.83 -2.45 16.47
C ILE A 225 1.36 -2.36 16.06
N THR A 226 0.48 -3.14 16.68
CA THR A 226 -0.96 -3.16 16.36
C THR A 226 -1.59 -1.81 16.69
N ARG A 227 -1.24 -1.27 17.86
CA ARG A 227 -1.72 0.05 18.29
C ARG A 227 -1.18 1.16 17.40
N ARG A 228 0.08 1.09 17.02
CA ARG A 228 0.70 2.04 16.09
C ARG A 228 -0.01 2.06 14.73
N GLU A 229 -0.26 0.88 14.14
CA GLU A 229 -1.01 0.77 12.90
C GLU A 229 -2.44 1.32 13.03
N ARG A 230 -3.08 1.05 14.17
CA ARG A 230 -4.42 1.59 14.44
C ARG A 230 -4.43 3.12 14.53
N MET A 231 -3.43 3.70 15.17
CA MET A 231 -3.29 5.16 15.26
C MET A 231 -3.12 5.80 13.88
N LEU A 232 -2.37 5.16 12.97
CA LEU A 232 -2.24 5.61 11.57
C LEU A 232 -3.57 5.55 10.82
N ASP A 233 -4.32 4.48 10.99
CA ASP A 233 -5.62 4.34 10.33
C ASP A 233 -6.65 5.34 10.86
N VAL A 234 -6.64 5.61 12.17
CA VAL A 234 -7.47 6.67 12.76
C VAL A 234 -7.07 8.05 12.24
N LEU A 235 -5.77 8.32 12.08
CA LEU A 235 -5.29 9.56 11.46
C LEU A 235 -5.81 9.70 10.03
N LYS A 236 -5.66 8.66 9.20
CA LYS A 236 -6.17 8.64 7.82
C LYS A 236 -7.69 8.76 7.76
N TRP A 237 -8.40 8.09 8.66
CA TRP A 237 -9.85 8.16 8.76
C TRP A 237 -10.35 9.58 9.06
N ASN A 238 -9.80 10.21 10.09
CA ASN A 238 -10.15 11.57 10.49
C ASN A 238 -9.86 12.56 9.36
N TRP A 239 -8.72 12.40 8.69
CA TRP A 239 -8.36 13.21 7.54
C TRP A 239 -9.41 13.06 6.40
N LEU A 240 -9.87 11.84 6.11
CA LEU A 240 -10.90 11.60 5.11
C LEU A 240 -12.22 12.28 5.47
N GLU A 241 -12.68 12.17 6.72
CA GLU A 241 -13.91 12.80 7.19
C GLU A 241 -13.83 14.34 7.07
N GLU A 242 -12.72 14.92 7.50
CA GLU A 242 -12.51 16.36 7.42
C GLU A 242 -12.51 16.88 5.99
N ARG A 243 -11.82 16.20 5.07
CA ARG A 243 -11.72 16.64 3.66
C ARG A 243 -13.02 16.54 2.87
N VAL A 244 -13.97 15.72 3.30
CA VAL A 244 -15.26 15.58 2.61
C VAL A 244 -16.43 16.23 3.35
N PHE A 245 -16.21 16.79 4.53
CA PHE A 245 -17.26 17.38 5.37
C PHE A 245 -18.13 18.39 4.62
N ASP A 246 -17.54 19.26 3.82
CA ASP A 246 -18.24 20.27 3.03
C ASP A 246 -18.61 19.80 1.60
N ARG A 247 -18.26 18.56 1.21
CA ARG A 247 -18.37 18.07 -0.17
C ARG A 247 -19.44 17.00 -0.34
N THR A 248 -20.63 17.26 0.16
CA THR A 248 -21.72 16.28 0.40
C THR A 248 -22.18 15.56 -0.84
N PHE A 249 -21.99 15.59 -1.99
CA PHE A 249 -22.52 14.78 -3.11
C PHE A 249 -21.59 14.76 -4.34
N ASN A 250 -20.32 14.88 -4.09
CA ASN A 250 -19.28 14.88 -5.10
C ASN A 250 -18.57 13.53 -5.17
N VAL A 251 -17.72 13.34 -6.18
CA VAL A 251 -16.93 12.13 -6.33
C VAL A 251 -15.99 11.91 -5.16
N GLU A 252 -15.48 12.99 -4.54
CA GLU A 252 -14.57 12.92 -3.38
C GLU A 252 -15.20 12.17 -2.20
N THR A 253 -16.50 12.35 -1.95
CA THR A 253 -17.21 11.59 -0.91
C THR A 253 -17.24 10.10 -1.21
N ILE A 254 -17.43 9.71 -2.47
CA ILE A 254 -17.39 8.30 -2.90
C ILE A 254 -15.97 7.74 -2.75
N LEU A 255 -14.95 8.49 -3.16
CA LEU A 255 -13.55 8.08 -3.02
C LEU A 255 -13.14 7.93 -1.56
N ALA A 256 -13.57 8.87 -0.70
CA ALA A 256 -13.34 8.78 0.74
C ALA A 256 -13.99 7.54 1.35
N TYR A 257 -15.25 7.27 1.00
CA TYR A 257 -15.97 6.09 1.45
C TYR A 257 -15.26 4.79 1.00
N TYR A 258 -14.80 4.72 -0.24
CA TYR A 258 -13.97 3.60 -0.72
C TYR A 258 -12.72 3.41 0.14
N LEU A 259 -11.99 4.48 0.45
CA LEU A 259 -10.78 4.43 1.28
C LEU A 259 -11.10 4.02 2.72
N GLN A 260 -12.21 4.48 3.26
CA GLN A 260 -12.70 4.06 4.59
C GLN A 260 -13.08 2.57 4.62
N LEU A 261 -13.75 2.05 3.59
CA LEU A 261 -14.00 0.60 3.44
C LEU A 261 -12.69 -0.19 3.45
N ARG A 262 -11.67 0.28 2.73
CA ARG A 262 -10.34 -0.37 2.69
C ARG A 262 -9.66 -0.41 4.05
N ILE A 263 -9.80 0.65 4.86
CA ILE A 263 -9.27 0.68 6.22
C ILE A 263 -9.95 -0.40 7.09
N ILE A 264 -11.28 -0.49 7.06
CA ILE A 264 -12.02 -1.50 7.84
C ILE A 264 -11.69 -2.91 7.34
N GLU A 265 -11.67 -3.13 6.02
CA GLU A 265 -11.41 -4.42 5.38
C GLU A 265 -10.09 -5.01 5.84
N ARG A 266 -9.02 -4.20 5.88
CA ARG A 266 -7.70 -4.61 6.38
C ARG A 266 -7.77 -5.19 7.80
N TRP A 267 -8.54 -4.58 8.70
CA TRP A 267 -8.69 -5.05 10.09
C TRP A 267 -9.58 -6.28 10.20
N THR A 268 -10.61 -6.37 9.37
CA THR A 268 -11.50 -7.54 9.32
C THR A 268 -10.73 -8.77 8.86
N GLU A 269 -9.94 -8.66 7.80
CA GLU A 269 -9.09 -9.75 7.28
C GLU A 269 -8.01 -10.19 8.29
N LEU A 270 -7.36 -9.24 8.97
CA LEU A 270 -6.37 -9.53 10.01
C LEU A 270 -6.99 -10.28 11.20
N ASN A 271 -8.17 -9.86 11.64
CA ASN A 271 -8.89 -10.50 12.75
C ASN A 271 -9.34 -11.92 12.39
N GLU A 272 -9.79 -12.15 11.15
CA GLU A 272 -10.20 -13.47 10.67
C GLU A 272 -9.03 -14.44 10.62
N LYS A 273 -7.90 -14.04 10.03
CA LYS A 273 -6.66 -14.83 9.99
C LYS A 273 -6.15 -15.16 11.38
N THR A 274 -6.08 -14.19 12.28
CA THR A 274 -5.66 -14.40 13.67
C THR A 274 -6.61 -15.34 14.41
N GLY A 275 -7.92 -15.21 14.19
CA GLY A 275 -8.94 -16.10 14.74
C GLY A 275 -8.78 -17.54 14.26
N GLU A 276 -8.53 -17.75 12.97
CA GLU A 276 -8.30 -19.08 12.39
C GLU A 276 -7.01 -19.72 12.91
N GLU A 277 -5.91 -18.98 13.00
CA GLU A 277 -4.64 -19.46 13.57
C GLU A 277 -4.80 -19.85 15.03
N THR A 278 -5.47 -19.03 15.84
CA THR A 278 -5.77 -19.32 17.23
C THR A 278 -6.62 -20.57 17.36
N PHE A 279 -7.67 -20.72 16.55
CA PHE A 279 -8.52 -21.90 16.53
C PHE A 279 -7.73 -23.17 16.15
N ARG A 280 -6.91 -23.11 15.11
CA ARG A 280 -6.02 -24.22 14.69
C ARG A 280 -5.07 -24.62 15.81
N SER A 281 -4.48 -23.65 16.52
CA SER A 281 -3.59 -23.89 17.67
C SER A 281 -4.33 -24.59 18.82
N ILE A 282 -5.54 -24.13 19.17
CA ILE A 282 -6.38 -24.76 20.21
C ILE A 282 -6.72 -26.21 19.83
N VAL A 283 -7.15 -26.45 18.58
CA VAL A 283 -7.48 -27.80 18.09
C VAL A 283 -6.25 -28.72 18.11
N ALA A 284 -5.06 -28.21 17.73
CA ALA A 284 -3.82 -28.97 17.78
C ALA A 284 -3.44 -29.36 19.23
N THR A 285 -3.60 -28.43 20.18
CA THR A 285 -3.35 -28.68 21.62
C THR A 285 -4.32 -29.72 22.17
N LEU A 286 -5.61 -29.60 21.89
CA LEU A 286 -6.61 -30.57 22.32
C LEU A 286 -6.37 -31.98 21.75
N LYS A 287 -5.96 -32.08 20.48
CA LYS A 287 -5.60 -33.37 19.87
C LYS A 287 -4.38 -33.99 20.54
N LYS A 288 -3.38 -33.18 20.89
CA LYS A 288 -2.19 -33.66 21.58
C LYS A 288 -2.52 -34.16 22.97
N GLU A 289 -3.28 -33.41 23.79
CA GLU A 289 -3.72 -33.81 25.12
C GLU A 289 -4.59 -35.08 25.11
N SER A 290 -5.49 -35.20 24.14
CA SER A 290 -6.30 -36.41 23.94
C SER A 290 -5.46 -37.64 23.63
N ASN A 291 -4.44 -37.47 22.73
CA ASN A 291 -3.52 -38.58 22.42
C ASN A 291 -2.64 -38.98 23.62
N ASP A 292 -2.15 -37.98 24.38
CA ASP A 292 -1.35 -38.23 25.57
C ASP A 292 -2.15 -38.97 26.65
N SER A 293 -3.40 -38.57 26.89
CA SER A 293 -4.33 -39.23 27.81
C SER A 293 -4.65 -40.67 27.36
N LEU A 294 -4.86 -40.90 26.08
CA LEU A 294 -5.08 -42.25 25.51
C LEU A 294 -3.85 -43.15 25.66
N ASN A 295 -2.66 -42.59 25.45
CA ASN A 295 -1.40 -43.33 25.62
C ASN A 295 -1.14 -43.69 27.11
N GLU A 296 -1.48 -42.77 28.03
CA GLU A 296 -1.38 -43.01 29.47
C GLU A 296 -2.35 -44.08 29.94
N PHE A 297 -3.59 -44.06 29.44
CA PHE A 297 -4.61 -45.09 29.71
C PHE A 297 -4.17 -46.48 29.20
N LYS A 298 -3.60 -46.56 27.98
CA LYS A 298 -3.05 -47.80 27.41
C LYS A 298 -1.84 -48.33 28.19
N ARG A 299 -1.01 -47.46 28.79
CA ARG A 299 0.13 -47.84 29.64
C ARG A 299 -0.36 -48.41 30.97
N ASN A 300 -1.43 -47.83 31.54
CA ASN A 300 -1.98 -48.27 32.82
C ASN A 300 -2.77 -49.57 32.72
N GLN A 301 -3.28 -49.96 31.53
CA GLN A 301 -3.92 -51.24 31.28
C GLN A 301 -2.93 -52.39 31.02
N LYS A 302 -1.66 -52.13 30.79
CA LYS A 302 -0.62 -53.15 30.55
C LYS A 302 0.21 -53.50 31.79
N LYS A 303 -0.11 -52.89 32.93
CA LYS A 303 0.40 -53.27 34.27
C LYS A 303 -0.63 -54.09 35.00
#